data_699df2b5b9648cdf1aa523b77b3bb346
#
_entry.id   699df2b5b9648cdf1aa523b77b3bb346
#
_cell.length_a   1.000
_cell.length_b   1.000
_cell.length_c   1.000
_cell.angle_alpha   90.00
_cell.angle_beta   90.00
_cell.angle_gamma   90.00
#
_symmetry.space_group_name_H-M   'P 1'
#
loop_
_entity.id
_entity.type
_entity.pdbx_description
1 polymer ?
#
loop_
_entity_poly.entity_id
_entity_poly.type
_entity_poly.pdbx_seq_one_letter_code
_entity_poly.pdbx_strand_id
1 'polypeptide(L)'
;MVISPGSPLGYPTPFSPPFERHPWGDDGGARICGVGNAKFTGNMSITRTKATSRARTEISRTLETKVKNMVKDFQEQVTDGESEMTAEQFSSTTVSLSKATLNGTQLQQTWISPSNELYVLVALDFAAFENSVREMDEMSDRMRTFIESRAKKSFQELDKEMEDY
;
A
#
# COMPACT_ATOMS: atom_id res chain seq x y z
N MET A 1 24.13 14.22 -2.02
CA MET A 1 23.98 12.83 -2.50
C MET A 1 24.56 11.91 -1.43
N VAL A 2 23.74 11.14 -0.76
CA VAL A 2 24.21 10.23 0.29
C VAL A 2 24.54 8.90 -0.36
N ILE A 3 25.78 8.45 -0.20
CA ILE A 3 26.27 7.17 -0.72
C ILE A 3 26.11 6.13 0.38
N SER A 4 25.39 5.05 0.11
CA SER A 4 25.23 3.95 1.06
C SER A 4 26.58 3.29 1.35
N PRO A 5 26.97 3.11 2.64
CA PRO A 5 28.19 2.41 3.00
C PRO A 5 28.04 0.92 2.72
N GLY A 6 28.45 0.46 1.58
CA GLY A 6 28.35 -0.94 1.17
C GLY A 6 28.21 -1.15 -0.34
N SER A 7 28.01 -0.09 -1.09
CA SER A 7 28.06 -0.16 -2.55
C SER A 7 29.51 -0.09 -3.02
N PRO A 8 30.09 -1.14 -3.61
CA PRO A 8 31.50 -1.14 -4.03
C PRO A 8 31.82 -0.14 -5.14
N LEU A 9 30.81 0.47 -5.75
CA LEU A 9 30.95 1.44 -6.83
C LEU A 9 30.43 2.84 -6.48
N GLY A 10 29.99 3.07 -5.23
CA GLY A 10 29.45 4.36 -4.80
C GLY A 10 28.07 4.69 -5.36
N TYR A 11 27.41 3.75 -6.02
CA TYR A 11 26.05 3.91 -6.53
C TYR A 11 25.03 3.41 -5.50
N PRO A 12 23.89 4.12 -5.30
CA PRO A 12 22.83 3.63 -4.46
C PRO A 12 22.25 2.35 -5.05
N THR A 13 22.05 1.33 -4.20
CA THR A 13 21.29 0.13 -4.60
C THR A 13 19.81 0.48 -4.74
N PRO A 14 18.97 -0.30 -5.46
CA PRO A 14 17.54 -0.05 -5.59
C PRO A 14 16.78 0.10 -4.27
N PHE A 15 17.33 -0.46 -3.19
CA PHE A 15 16.76 -0.46 -1.85
C PHE A 15 17.55 0.39 -0.85
N SER A 16 18.58 1.08 -1.32
CA SER A 16 19.36 2.03 -0.52
C SER A 16 18.94 3.45 -0.82
N PRO A 17 19.27 4.34 0.03
CA PRO A 17 18.74 5.62 0.34
C PRO A 17 18.49 6.72 -0.69
N PRO A 18 18.10 6.54 -1.94
CA PRO A 18 17.24 7.58 -2.46
C PRO A 18 15.89 7.59 -1.70
N PHE A 19 15.62 6.51 -0.98
CA PHE A 19 14.46 6.36 -0.10
C PHE A 19 14.89 6.38 1.37
N GLU A 20 15.73 7.36 1.75
CA GLU A 20 16.17 7.56 3.12
C GLU A 20 15.00 7.77 4.07
N ARG A 21 15.27 7.31 5.28
CA ARG A 21 14.46 7.46 6.49
C ARG A 21 13.61 8.72 6.45
N HIS A 22 12.29 8.55 6.44
CA HIS A 22 11.26 9.59 6.42
C HIS A 22 11.15 10.40 5.10
N PRO A 23 11.00 9.73 3.95
CA PRO A 23 10.58 10.46 2.74
C PRO A 23 9.20 11.12 2.90
N TRP A 24 8.56 10.89 4.04
CA TRP A 24 7.18 11.27 4.33
C TRP A 24 7.02 12.41 5.32
N GLY A 25 8.08 12.99 5.85
CA GLY A 25 7.99 13.97 6.92
C GLY A 25 7.57 13.35 8.28
N ASP A 26 7.62 14.14 9.32
CA ASP A 26 7.37 13.76 10.73
C ASP A 26 5.88 13.56 11.09
N ASP A 27 4.98 13.48 10.14
CA ASP A 27 3.54 13.36 10.38
C ASP A 27 3.10 11.95 10.83
N GLY A 28 4.05 11.01 10.99
CA GLY A 28 3.88 9.77 11.77
C GLY A 28 2.72 8.85 11.35
N GLY A 29 2.17 9.04 10.16
CA GLY A 29 1.08 8.24 9.64
C GLY A 29 1.56 6.88 9.13
N ALA A 30 1.01 5.80 9.65
CA ALA A 30 1.26 4.45 9.14
C ALA A 30 0.89 4.33 7.66
N ARG A 31 1.76 3.73 6.85
CA ARG A 31 1.63 3.65 5.38
C ARG A 31 1.93 2.27 4.85
N ILE A 32 1.30 1.94 3.74
CA ILE A 32 1.67 0.78 2.92
C ILE A 32 2.41 1.31 1.69
N CYS A 33 3.63 0.83 1.47
CA CYS A 33 4.47 1.25 0.36
C CYS A 33 4.64 0.13 -0.66
N GLY A 34 4.79 0.51 -1.93
CA GLY A 34 5.14 -0.38 -3.01
C GLY A 34 6.18 0.25 -3.91
N VAL A 35 7.12 -0.56 -4.37
CA VAL A 35 8.16 -0.16 -5.32
C VAL A 35 7.88 -0.78 -6.67
N GLY A 36 7.94 0.01 -7.71
CA GLY A 36 7.86 -0.46 -9.08
C GLY A 36 9.02 0.03 -9.91
N ASN A 37 9.42 -0.73 -10.89
CA ASN A 37 10.46 -0.34 -11.83
C ASN A 37 10.06 -0.55 -13.28
N ALA A 38 10.65 0.21 -14.17
CA ALA A 38 10.54 0.02 -15.60
C ALA A 38 11.80 0.51 -16.31
N LYS A 39 12.21 -0.22 -17.35
CA LYS A 39 13.34 0.17 -18.18
C LYS A 39 13.01 1.46 -18.93
N PHE A 40 13.92 2.43 -18.87
CA PHE A 40 13.77 3.68 -19.60
C PHE A 40 13.97 3.45 -21.11
N THR A 41 12.98 3.84 -21.90
CA THR A 41 12.95 3.64 -23.35
C THR A 41 12.91 4.94 -24.13
N GLY A 42 13.37 6.06 -23.52
CA GLY A 42 13.37 7.37 -24.12
C GLY A 42 12.14 8.23 -23.84
N ASN A 43 11.05 7.63 -23.35
CA ASN A 43 9.85 8.37 -22.95
C ASN A 43 9.61 8.25 -21.45
N MET A 44 9.89 9.33 -20.71
CA MET A 44 9.76 9.36 -19.25
C MET A 44 8.33 9.17 -18.78
N SER A 45 7.36 9.73 -19.50
CA SER A 45 5.93 9.60 -19.10
C SER A 45 5.47 8.16 -19.18
N ILE A 46 5.75 7.45 -20.25
CA ILE A 46 5.39 6.04 -20.41
C ILE A 46 6.13 5.18 -19.38
N THR A 47 7.41 5.41 -19.18
CA THR A 47 8.24 4.66 -18.22
C THR A 47 7.71 4.85 -16.80
N ARG A 48 7.39 6.08 -16.40
CA ARG A 48 6.81 6.41 -15.09
C ARG A 48 5.46 5.72 -14.89
N THR A 49 4.59 5.75 -15.89
CA THR A 49 3.28 5.09 -15.83
C THR A 49 3.43 3.59 -15.62
N LYS A 50 4.33 2.93 -16.33
CA LYS A 50 4.60 1.49 -16.17
C LYS A 50 5.15 1.17 -14.77
N ALA A 51 6.14 1.92 -14.29
CA ALA A 51 6.71 1.72 -12.97
C ALA A 51 5.69 1.96 -11.86
N THR A 52 4.89 3.03 -11.95
CA THR A 52 3.82 3.33 -10.99
C THR A 52 2.75 2.24 -10.98
N SER A 53 2.36 1.71 -12.14
CA SER A 53 1.40 0.60 -12.23
C SER A 53 1.92 -0.66 -11.51
N ARG A 54 3.21 -0.98 -11.65
CA ARG A 54 3.83 -2.11 -10.94
C ARG A 54 3.86 -1.90 -9.42
N ALA A 55 4.21 -0.69 -8.97
CA ALA A 55 4.18 -0.34 -7.55
C ALA A 55 2.76 -0.47 -6.95
N ARG A 56 1.75 0.01 -7.67
CA ARG A 56 0.35 -0.14 -7.26
C ARG A 56 -0.11 -1.60 -7.22
N THR A 57 0.37 -2.43 -8.14
CA THR A 57 0.08 -3.86 -8.13
C THR A 57 0.63 -4.53 -6.86
N GLU A 58 1.81 -4.14 -6.42
CA GLU A 58 2.40 -4.63 -5.18
C GLU A 58 1.56 -4.21 -3.95
N ILE A 59 1.20 -2.93 -3.86
CA ILE A 59 0.29 -2.43 -2.81
C ILE A 59 -1.05 -3.19 -2.86
N SER A 60 -1.61 -3.40 -4.06
CA SER A 60 -2.88 -4.10 -4.24
C SER A 60 -2.87 -5.51 -3.65
N ARG A 61 -1.80 -6.26 -3.89
CA ARG A 61 -1.66 -7.64 -3.35
C ARG A 61 -1.60 -7.65 -1.83
N THR A 62 -0.80 -6.75 -1.25
CA THR A 62 -0.70 -6.61 0.20
C THR A 62 -2.03 -6.20 0.81
N LEU A 63 -2.67 -5.19 0.22
CA LEU A 63 -3.94 -4.67 0.68
C LEU A 63 -5.07 -5.71 0.58
N GLU A 64 -5.19 -6.40 -0.55
CA GLU A 64 -6.21 -7.43 -0.78
C GLU A 64 -6.09 -8.55 0.26
N THR A 65 -4.88 -9.00 0.55
CA THR A 65 -4.63 -10.00 1.60
C THR A 65 -5.05 -9.49 2.98
N LYS A 66 -4.69 -8.26 3.33
CA LYS A 66 -5.04 -7.65 4.62
C LYS A 66 -6.55 -7.45 4.76
N VAL A 67 -7.21 -6.90 3.73
CA VAL A 67 -8.67 -6.70 3.71
C VAL A 67 -9.40 -8.03 3.81
N LYS A 68 -8.99 -9.03 3.04
CA LYS A 68 -9.57 -10.38 3.10
C LYS A 68 -9.49 -10.98 4.50
N ASN A 69 -8.38 -10.85 5.18
CA ASN A 69 -8.22 -11.32 6.55
C ASN A 69 -9.12 -10.55 7.51
N MET A 70 -9.22 -9.22 7.40
CA MET A 70 -10.10 -8.41 8.24
C MET A 70 -11.57 -8.79 8.06
N VAL A 71 -12.02 -8.98 6.83
CA VAL A 71 -13.40 -9.38 6.54
C VAL A 71 -13.69 -10.79 7.07
N LYS A 72 -12.73 -11.71 6.97
CA LYS A 72 -12.83 -13.04 7.54
C LYS A 72 -12.92 -13.00 9.06
N ASP A 73 -12.05 -12.25 9.73
CA ASP A 73 -12.07 -12.06 11.18
C ASP A 73 -13.40 -11.47 11.65
N PHE A 74 -13.97 -10.55 10.86
CA PHE A 74 -15.30 -10.01 11.15
C PHE A 74 -16.38 -11.10 11.13
N GLN A 75 -16.39 -11.94 10.11
CA GLN A 75 -17.34 -13.05 10.01
C GLN A 75 -17.23 -14.04 11.17
N GLU A 76 -16.00 -14.35 11.59
CA GLU A 76 -15.76 -15.27 12.70
C GLU A 76 -16.22 -14.72 14.06
N GLN A 77 -16.25 -13.39 14.23
CA GLN A 77 -16.70 -12.73 15.47
C GLN A 77 -18.20 -12.50 15.54
N VAL A 78 -18.86 -12.53 14.38
CA VAL A 78 -20.31 -12.33 14.30
C VAL A 78 -20.99 -13.69 14.36
N THR A 79 -21.58 -13.99 15.52
CA THR A 79 -22.32 -15.26 15.76
C THR A 79 -23.84 -15.13 15.64
N ASP A 80 -24.34 -13.92 15.42
CA ASP A 80 -25.77 -13.67 15.19
C ASP A 80 -26.06 -13.78 13.66
N GLY A 81 -26.95 -14.66 13.28
CA GLY A 81 -27.27 -14.96 11.86
C GLY A 81 -27.75 -13.76 11.03
N GLU A 82 -27.93 -12.59 11.64
CA GLU A 82 -28.28 -11.35 10.93
C GLU A 82 -27.09 -10.66 10.22
N SER A 83 -25.87 -11.06 10.55
CA SER A 83 -24.63 -10.44 10.00
C SER A 83 -23.81 -11.40 9.16
N GLU A 84 -24.34 -12.59 8.87
CA GLU A 84 -23.66 -13.54 7.96
C GLU A 84 -23.62 -13.00 6.53
N MET A 85 -22.41 -12.80 6.04
CA MET A 85 -22.18 -12.46 4.64
C MET A 85 -22.12 -13.72 3.79
N THR A 86 -22.73 -13.67 2.63
CA THR A 86 -22.52 -14.73 1.61
C THR A 86 -21.08 -14.67 1.08
N ALA A 87 -20.58 -15.78 0.52
CA ALA A 87 -19.26 -15.81 -0.11
C ALA A 87 -19.10 -14.77 -1.23
N GLU A 88 -20.18 -14.48 -1.94
CA GLU A 88 -20.23 -13.46 -3.00
C GLU A 88 -20.11 -12.05 -2.41
N GLN A 89 -20.84 -11.74 -1.35
CA GLN A 89 -20.74 -10.46 -0.64
C GLN A 89 -19.35 -10.26 -0.06
N PHE A 90 -18.76 -11.29 0.54
CA PHE A 90 -17.39 -11.27 1.04
C PHE A 90 -16.38 -10.92 -0.07
N SER A 91 -16.44 -11.61 -1.19
CA SER A 91 -15.56 -11.37 -2.34
C SER A 91 -15.76 -9.97 -2.93
N SER A 92 -17.01 -9.56 -3.11
CA SER A 92 -17.37 -8.25 -3.66
C SER A 92 -16.86 -7.12 -2.77
N THR A 93 -17.10 -7.19 -1.46
CA THR A 93 -16.62 -6.19 -0.49
C THR A 93 -15.10 -6.08 -0.49
N THR A 94 -14.40 -7.21 -0.48
CA THR A 94 -12.94 -7.24 -0.50
C THR A 94 -12.37 -6.58 -1.76
N VAL A 95 -12.90 -6.93 -2.93
CA VAL A 95 -12.45 -6.36 -4.21
C VAL A 95 -12.80 -4.87 -4.31
N SER A 96 -14.00 -4.47 -3.92
CA SER A 96 -14.44 -3.09 -3.99
C SER A 96 -13.62 -2.19 -3.07
N LEU A 97 -13.38 -2.60 -1.84
CA LEU A 97 -12.55 -1.86 -0.89
C LEU A 97 -11.11 -1.75 -1.37
N SER A 98 -10.53 -2.83 -1.86
CA SER A 98 -9.16 -2.81 -2.40
C SER A 98 -9.02 -1.86 -3.60
N LYS A 99 -9.99 -1.85 -4.52
CA LYS A 99 -9.98 -0.94 -5.66
C LYS A 99 -10.17 0.53 -5.25
N ALA A 100 -11.13 0.81 -4.38
CA ALA A 100 -11.37 2.16 -3.88
C ALA A 100 -10.12 2.73 -3.20
N THR A 101 -9.48 1.93 -2.38
CA THR A 101 -8.29 2.34 -1.64
C THR A 101 -7.09 2.61 -2.55
N LEU A 102 -6.92 1.85 -3.64
CA LEU A 102 -5.83 2.09 -4.60
C LEU A 102 -5.90 3.47 -5.28
N ASN A 103 -7.07 4.08 -5.35
CA ASN A 103 -7.22 5.45 -5.85
C ASN A 103 -6.58 6.49 -4.93
N GLY A 104 -6.42 6.18 -3.64
CA GLY A 104 -5.75 7.02 -2.66
C GLY A 104 -4.22 6.88 -2.63
N THR A 105 -3.64 6.04 -3.47
CA THR A 105 -2.18 5.88 -3.53
C THR A 105 -1.50 7.08 -4.18
N GLN A 106 -0.36 7.49 -3.62
CA GLN A 106 0.41 8.64 -4.09
C GLN A 106 1.83 8.24 -4.48
N LEU A 107 2.30 8.77 -5.62
CA LEU A 107 3.70 8.68 -6.00
C LEU A 107 4.53 9.57 -5.07
N GLN A 108 5.48 8.99 -4.37
CA GLN A 108 6.33 9.70 -3.41
C GLN A 108 7.68 10.08 -4.01
N GLN A 109 8.36 9.12 -4.62
CA GLN A 109 9.71 9.33 -5.14
C GLN A 109 9.93 8.57 -6.45
N THR A 110 10.86 9.09 -7.23
CA THR A 110 11.37 8.46 -8.44
C THR A 110 12.89 8.48 -8.46
N TRP A 111 13.50 7.42 -8.96
CA TRP A 111 14.94 7.32 -9.08
C TRP A 111 15.31 6.54 -10.35
N ILE A 112 16.34 7.00 -11.06
CA ILE A 112 16.89 6.32 -12.24
C ILE A 112 18.19 5.66 -11.85
N SER A 113 18.28 4.35 -12.04
CA SER A 113 19.49 3.58 -11.78
C SER A 113 20.55 3.80 -12.86
N PRO A 114 21.82 3.50 -12.54
CA PRO A 114 22.90 3.50 -13.54
C PRO A 114 22.64 2.54 -14.72
N SER A 115 21.84 1.49 -14.50
CA SER A 115 21.39 0.54 -15.53
C SER A 115 20.23 1.04 -16.39
N ASN A 116 19.88 2.32 -16.25
CA ASN A 116 18.80 2.98 -17.01
C ASN A 116 17.41 2.40 -16.72
N GLU A 117 17.15 2.04 -15.48
CA GLU A 117 15.85 1.67 -14.97
C GLU A 117 15.27 2.77 -14.07
N LEU A 118 14.01 3.11 -14.29
CA LEU A 118 13.27 4.01 -13.42
C LEU A 118 12.63 3.21 -12.29
N TYR A 119 12.93 3.57 -11.07
CA TYR A 119 12.25 3.09 -9.86
C TYR A 119 11.30 4.16 -9.36
N VAL A 120 10.14 3.73 -8.89
CA VAL A 120 9.16 4.61 -8.27
C VAL A 120 8.75 4.02 -6.92
N LEU A 121 8.54 4.89 -5.96
CA LEU A 121 7.96 4.57 -4.67
C LEU A 121 6.56 5.16 -4.62
N VAL A 122 5.58 4.32 -4.37
CA VAL A 122 4.18 4.70 -4.18
C VAL A 122 3.77 4.35 -2.76
N ALA A 123 3.02 5.22 -2.12
CA ALA A 123 2.51 5.00 -0.77
C ALA A 123 0.99 5.14 -0.70
N LEU A 124 0.41 4.41 0.24
CA LEU A 124 -0.97 4.49 0.65
C LEU A 124 -1.03 4.84 2.13
N ASP A 125 -1.58 5.99 2.46
CA ASP A 125 -1.78 6.43 3.84
C ASP A 125 -2.97 5.72 4.48
N PHE A 126 -2.90 5.52 5.81
CA PHE A 126 -4.03 5.01 6.57
C PHE A 126 -5.27 5.89 6.42
N ALA A 127 -5.12 7.22 6.39
CA ALA A 127 -6.23 8.14 6.19
C ALA A 127 -6.95 7.93 4.86
N ALA A 128 -6.24 7.64 3.78
CA ALA A 128 -6.83 7.31 2.48
C ALA A 128 -7.60 5.99 2.51
N PHE A 129 -7.09 4.98 3.23
CA PHE A 129 -7.80 3.74 3.47
C PHE A 129 -9.08 3.97 4.27
N GLU A 130 -8.99 4.69 5.40
CA GLU A 130 -10.12 5.02 6.27
C GLU A 130 -11.23 5.75 5.51
N ASN A 131 -10.87 6.73 4.67
CA ASN A 131 -11.84 7.43 3.82
C ASN A 131 -12.53 6.47 2.84
N SER A 132 -11.79 5.55 2.23
CA SER A 132 -12.37 4.55 1.33
C SER A 132 -13.36 3.64 2.05
N VAL A 133 -13.08 3.25 3.28
CA VAL A 133 -14.00 2.47 4.12
C VAL A 133 -15.28 3.25 4.44
N ARG A 134 -15.15 4.54 4.76
CA ARG A 134 -16.30 5.41 5.06
C ARG A 134 -17.20 5.67 3.87
N GLU A 135 -16.63 5.76 2.69
CA GLU A 135 -17.37 6.03 1.43
C GLU A 135 -18.07 4.77 0.86
N MET A 136 -17.86 3.60 1.44
CA MET A 136 -18.53 2.37 0.98
C MET A 136 -19.95 2.26 1.53
N ASP A 137 -20.93 2.55 0.70
CA ASP A 137 -22.36 2.46 1.06
C ASP A 137 -22.84 1.03 1.35
N GLU A 138 -22.22 0.03 0.72
CA GLU A 138 -22.57 -1.39 0.86
C GLU A 138 -22.10 -2.01 2.19
N MET A 139 -21.32 -1.29 2.98
CA MET A 139 -20.76 -1.79 4.23
C MET A 139 -21.60 -1.38 5.42
N SER A 140 -21.97 -2.36 6.28
CA SER A 140 -22.65 -2.08 7.53
C SER A 140 -21.77 -1.24 8.49
N ASP A 141 -22.39 -0.43 9.34
CA ASP A 141 -21.65 0.40 10.31
C ASP A 141 -20.80 -0.45 11.27
N ARG A 142 -21.31 -1.62 11.66
CA ARG A 142 -20.59 -2.58 12.51
C ARG A 142 -19.32 -3.10 11.83
N MET A 143 -19.42 -3.49 10.56
CA MET A 143 -18.30 -3.94 9.77
C MET A 143 -17.29 -2.81 9.52
N ARG A 144 -17.78 -1.61 9.23
CA ARG A 144 -16.95 -0.41 9.03
C ARG A 144 -16.10 -0.13 10.26
N THR A 145 -16.69 -0.03 11.44
CA THR A 145 -15.99 0.19 12.71
C THR A 145 -14.97 -0.91 13.00
N PHE A 146 -15.31 -2.15 12.73
CA PHE A 146 -14.41 -3.28 12.91
C PHE A 146 -13.19 -3.18 11.98
N ILE A 147 -13.41 -2.95 10.69
CA ILE A 147 -12.33 -2.83 9.69
C ILE A 147 -11.43 -1.63 10.00
N GLU A 148 -11.98 -0.47 10.35
CA GLU A 148 -11.18 0.71 10.73
C GLU A 148 -10.26 0.41 11.93
N SER A 149 -10.78 -0.25 12.97
CA SER A 149 -9.98 -0.59 14.16
C SER A 149 -8.87 -1.59 13.88
N ARG A 150 -9.15 -2.60 13.05
CA ARG A 150 -8.17 -3.62 12.65
C ARG A 150 -7.13 -3.08 11.68
N ALA A 151 -7.56 -2.24 10.73
CA ALA A 151 -6.68 -1.62 9.76
C ALA A 151 -5.64 -0.73 10.42
N LYS A 152 -6.03 0.09 11.39
CA LYS A 152 -5.10 0.93 12.14
C LYS A 152 -3.94 0.13 12.72
N LYS A 153 -4.26 -1.01 13.35
CA LYS A 153 -3.25 -1.91 13.91
C LYS A 153 -2.36 -2.53 12.82
N SER A 154 -2.97 -3.02 11.74
CA SER A 154 -2.24 -3.65 10.63
C SER A 154 -1.30 -2.69 9.90
N PHE A 155 -1.70 -1.43 9.72
CA PHE A 155 -0.83 -0.41 9.14
C PHE A 155 0.34 -0.06 10.06
N GLN A 156 0.11 0.03 11.36
CA GLN A 156 1.18 0.27 12.33
C GLN A 156 2.19 -0.89 12.40
N GLU A 157 1.73 -2.13 12.29
CA GLU A 157 2.60 -3.30 12.25
C GLU A 157 3.49 -3.31 11.00
N LEU A 158 2.93 -2.99 9.82
CA LEU A 158 3.70 -2.89 8.58
C LEU A 158 4.72 -1.76 8.61
N ASP A 159 4.38 -0.62 9.19
CA ASP A 159 5.28 0.52 9.33
C ASP A 159 6.50 0.15 10.19
N LYS A 160 6.28 -0.57 11.31
CA LYS A 160 7.37 -1.09 12.16
C LYS A 160 8.25 -2.11 11.46
N GLU A 161 7.66 -3.04 10.71
CA GLU A 161 8.42 -4.03 9.94
C GLU A 161 9.35 -3.37 8.92
N MET A 162 8.97 -2.21 8.38
CA MET A 162 9.78 -1.44 7.43
C MET A 162 10.89 -0.63 8.12
N GLU A 163 10.73 -0.24 9.40
CA GLU A 163 11.76 0.45 10.16
C GLU A 163 12.92 -0.47 10.57
N ASP A 164 12.68 -1.77 10.68
CA ASP A 164 13.64 -2.79 11.11
C ASP A 164 14.53 -3.33 9.95
N TYR A 165 14.32 -2.85 8.72
CA TYR A 165 15.12 -3.19 7.53
C TYR A 165 16.08 -2.05 7.14
#